data_6cbe80364712627eaaa1828d56fcd35b
#
_entry.id   6cbe80364712627eaaa1828d56fcd35b
#
_cell.length_a   1.000
_cell.length_b   1.000
_cell.length_c   1.000
_cell.angle_alpha   90.00
_cell.angle_beta   90.00
_cell.angle_gamma   90.00
#
_symmetry.space_group_name_H-M   'P 1'
#
loop_
_entity.id
_entity.type
_entity.pdbx_description
1 polymer ?
#
loop_
_entity_poly.entity_id
_entity_poly.type
_entity_poly.pdbx_seq_one_letter_code
_entity_poly.pdbx_strand_id
1 'polypeptide(L)'
;GQHNDSVCRNVPFPIGSGSCFSTAGDMLRFACDILDRRCFPGEYYELMTTCGFEKNGARRSFGWDMSAEHRPRNLSDRTIYHSGWTGQSVCIDPVQGFAAVVLTSRTGDWEKAYAGRIRIIEELHG
;
A
#
# COMPACT_ATOMS: atom_id res chain seq x y z
N GLY A 1 20.37 3.91 7.27
CA GLY A 1 19.46 3.60 8.28
C GLY A 1 18.68 4.74 8.93
N GLN A 2 18.60 5.94 8.33
CA GLN A 2 17.69 6.99 8.82
C GLN A 2 16.53 7.16 7.84
N HIS A 3 15.30 7.13 8.37
CA HIS A 3 14.13 7.42 7.56
C HIS A 3 14.01 8.92 7.26
N ASN A 4 13.27 9.23 6.19
CA ASN A 4 13.20 10.59 5.64
C ASN A 4 12.40 11.57 6.51
N ASP A 5 11.42 11.07 7.27
CA ASP A 5 10.56 11.91 8.11
C ASP A 5 11.31 12.45 9.33
N SER A 6 11.46 13.79 9.39
CA SER A 6 12.19 14.47 10.46
C SER A 6 11.47 14.38 11.81
N VAL A 7 10.15 14.30 11.82
CA VAL A 7 9.36 14.14 13.05
C VAL A 7 9.60 12.75 13.63
N CYS A 8 9.47 11.73 12.79
CA CYS A 8 9.70 10.34 13.21
C CYS A 8 11.14 10.10 13.68
N ARG A 9 12.14 10.78 13.09
CA ARG A 9 13.55 10.67 13.53
C ARG A 9 13.79 11.11 14.96
N ASN A 10 12.98 12.01 15.47
CA ASN A 10 13.13 12.58 16.81
C ASN A 10 12.30 11.86 17.89
N VAL A 11 11.53 10.84 17.50
CA VAL A 11 10.76 10.02 18.44
C VAL A 11 11.69 8.94 19.05
N PRO A 12 11.80 8.86 20.38
CA PRO A 12 12.77 7.96 21.04
C PRO A 12 12.29 6.50 21.14
N PHE A 13 11.19 6.15 20.49
CA PHE A 13 10.62 4.79 20.49
C PHE A 13 10.08 4.43 19.09
N PRO A 14 9.93 3.13 18.77
CA PRO A 14 9.34 2.71 17.50
C PRO A 14 7.89 3.21 17.36
N ILE A 15 7.58 3.75 16.19
CA ILE A 15 6.23 4.21 15.84
C ILE A 15 5.75 3.51 14.57
N GLY A 16 4.43 3.39 14.40
CA GLY A 16 3.82 2.73 13.24
C GLY A 16 3.87 3.54 11.94
N SER A 17 4.29 4.81 12.00
CA SER A 17 4.36 5.69 10.83
C SER A 17 5.81 6.04 10.49
N GLY A 18 6.27 5.71 9.26
CA GLY A 18 7.56 6.14 8.72
C GLY A 18 8.80 5.58 9.40
N SER A 19 8.69 4.57 10.26
CA SER A 19 9.79 4.06 11.07
C SER A 19 10.27 2.65 10.68
N CYS A 20 9.69 2.05 9.65
CA CYS A 20 10.07 0.70 9.21
C CYS A 20 10.89 0.74 7.93
N PHE A 21 11.91 -0.10 7.88
CA PHE A 21 12.67 -0.43 6.68
C PHE A 21 12.41 -1.88 6.32
N SER A 22 12.25 -2.16 5.03
CA SER A 22 11.98 -3.50 4.54
C SER A 22 12.56 -3.70 3.14
N THR A 23 12.42 -4.91 2.61
CA THR A 23 12.76 -5.26 1.24
C THR A 23 11.48 -5.51 0.42
N ALA A 24 11.58 -5.46 -0.91
CA ALA A 24 10.45 -5.81 -1.77
C ALA A 24 9.98 -7.25 -1.53
N GLY A 25 10.92 -8.18 -1.30
CA GLY A 25 10.60 -9.57 -1.02
C GLY A 25 9.83 -9.77 0.29
N ASP A 26 10.22 -9.09 1.37
CA ASP A 26 9.51 -9.21 2.66
C ASP A 26 8.16 -8.53 2.61
N MET A 27 8.05 -7.38 1.94
CA MET A 27 6.77 -6.71 1.73
C MET A 27 5.82 -7.54 0.85
N LEU A 28 6.35 -8.25 -0.14
CA LEU A 28 5.53 -9.15 -0.97
C LEU A 28 5.05 -10.37 -0.16
N ARG A 29 5.90 -10.96 0.70
CA ARG A 29 5.47 -12.01 1.63
C ARG A 29 4.36 -11.53 2.54
N PHE A 30 4.50 -10.35 3.13
CA PHE A 30 3.46 -9.74 3.95
C PHE A 30 2.14 -9.56 3.17
N ALA A 31 2.21 -9.07 1.93
CA ALA A 31 1.04 -8.91 1.08
C ALA A 31 0.37 -10.25 0.73
N CYS A 32 1.16 -11.30 0.44
CA CYS A 32 0.66 -12.66 0.23
C CYS A 32 0.04 -13.24 1.50
N ASP A 33 0.65 -13.01 2.66
CA ASP A 33 0.10 -13.46 3.93
C ASP A 33 -1.23 -12.79 4.28
N ILE A 34 -1.44 -11.54 3.84
CA ILE A 34 -2.77 -10.90 3.89
C ILE A 34 -3.75 -11.63 2.97
N LEU A 35 -3.41 -11.90 1.71
CA LEU A 35 -4.26 -12.62 0.76
C LEU A 35 -4.66 -13.99 1.29
N ASP A 36 -3.71 -14.71 1.87
CA ASP A 36 -3.90 -16.05 2.43
C ASP A 36 -4.56 -16.04 3.82
N ARG A 37 -4.89 -14.86 4.36
CA ARG A 37 -5.49 -14.66 5.69
C ARG A 37 -4.65 -15.21 6.84
N ARG A 38 -3.31 -15.21 6.68
CA ARG A 38 -2.38 -15.75 7.69
C ARG A 38 -1.87 -14.73 8.70
N CYS A 39 -1.88 -13.43 8.33
CA CYS A 39 -1.33 -12.37 9.17
C CYS A 39 -2.20 -12.04 10.39
N PHE A 40 -3.53 -12.12 10.23
CA PHE A 40 -4.48 -11.59 11.21
C PHE A 40 -5.72 -12.49 11.34
N PRO A 41 -6.41 -12.50 12.50
CA PRO A 41 -7.73 -13.07 12.61
C PRO A 41 -8.70 -12.55 11.54
N GLY A 42 -9.67 -13.39 11.14
CA GLY A 42 -10.55 -13.10 10.01
C GLY A 42 -11.33 -11.79 10.11
N GLU A 43 -11.69 -11.36 11.33
CA GLU A 43 -12.35 -10.07 11.58
C GLU A 43 -11.48 -8.86 11.14
N TYR A 44 -10.18 -8.92 11.39
CA TYR A 44 -9.24 -7.85 10.95
C TYR A 44 -9.03 -7.88 9.44
N TYR A 45 -9.03 -9.06 8.83
CA TYR A 45 -9.00 -9.17 7.37
C TYR A 45 -10.19 -8.46 6.73
N GLU A 46 -11.40 -8.66 7.23
CA GLU A 46 -12.59 -7.97 6.72
C GLU A 46 -12.52 -6.46 6.94
N LEU A 47 -12.03 -6.00 8.10
CA LEU A 47 -11.82 -4.57 8.36
C LEU A 47 -10.81 -3.94 7.38
N MET A 48 -9.75 -4.66 7.01
CA MET A 48 -8.74 -4.18 6.06
C MET A 48 -9.22 -4.19 4.61
N THR A 49 -10.07 -5.13 4.22
CA THR A 49 -10.48 -5.33 2.82
C THR A 49 -11.89 -4.81 2.50
N THR A 50 -12.56 -4.21 3.47
CA THR A 50 -13.89 -3.61 3.31
C THR A 50 -13.83 -2.12 3.55
N CYS A 51 -14.47 -1.33 2.67
CA CYS A 51 -14.52 0.12 2.82
C CYS A 51 -15.33 0.49 4.08
N GLY A 52 -14.67 1.10 5.05
CA GLY A 52 -15.29 1.58 6.30
C GLY A 52 -15.55 3.09 6.30
N PHE A 53 -14.99 3.82 5.34
CA PHE A 53 -15.16 5.27 5.22
C PHE A 53 -15.19 5.68 3.75
N GLU A 54 -16.19 6.48 3.40
CA GLU A 54 -16.30 7.08 2.06
C GLU A 54 -16.78 8.54 2.16
N LYS A 55 -16.02 9.46 1.57
CA LYS A 55 -16.39 10.87 1.49
C LYS A 55 -15.69 11.54 0.31
N ASN A 56 -16.47 12.24 -0.53
CA ASN A 56 -15.95 13.02 -1.68
C ASN A 56 -15.00 12.21 -2.60
N GLY A 57 -15.31 10.94 -2.86
CA GLY A 57 -14.47 10.05 -3.68
C GLY A 57 -13.31 9.39 -2.94
N ALA A 58 -12.93 9.88 -1.76
CA ALA A 58 -11.97 9.18 -0.91
C ALA A 58 -12.63 7.98 -0.25
N ARG A 59 -12.02 6.80 -0.42
CA ARG A 59 -12.46 5.54 0.18
C ARG A 59 -11.32 4.96 1.03
N ARG A 60 -11.64 4.53 2.23
CA ARG A 60 -10.66 3.97 3.17
C ARG A 60 -11.21 2.73 3.86
N SER A 61 -10.35 1.76 4.04
CA SER A 61 -10.55 0.68 5.01
C SER A 61 -9.65 0.90 6.22
N PHE A 62 -9.58 -0.06 7.10
CA PHE A 62 -8.69 0.01 8.25
C PHE A 62 -7.22 -0.09 7.81
N GLY A 63 -6.55 1.07 7.81
CA GLY A 63 -5.12 1.18 7.46
C GLY A 63 -4.82 1.32 5.96
N TRP A 64 -5.80 1.24 5.05
CA TRP A 64 -5.56 1.21 3.61
C TRP A 64 -6.37 2.24 2.83
N ASP A 65 -5.85 2.64 1.68
CA ASP A 65 -6.54 3.40 0.66
C ASP A 65 -7.30 2.45 -0.27
N MET A 66 -8.55 2.79 -0.61
CA MET A 66 -9.40 2.09 -1.58
C MET A 66 -9.96 3.05 -2.64
N SER A 67 -9.46 4.27 -2.69
CA SER A 67 -9.94 5.30 -3.61
C SER A 67 -9.68 4.91 -5.06
N ALA A 68 -10.64 5.13 -5.95
CA ALA A 68 -10.51 4.81 -7.37
C ALA A 68 -9.36 5.57 -8.06
N GLU A 69 -9.06 6.78 -7.59
CA GLU A 69 -7.98 7.61 -8.09
C GLU A 69 -6.59 6.95 -7.94
N HIS A 70 -6.42 6.17 -6.88
CA HIS A 70 -5.14 5.56 -6.52
C HIS A 70 -5.03 4.09 -6.95
N ARG A 71 -6.11 3.51 -7.44
CA ARG A 71 -6.18 2.10 -7.81
C ARG A 71 -5.74 1.89 -9.27
N PRO A 72 -4.91 0.86 -9.56
CA PRO A 72 -4.69 0.38 -10.92
C PRO A 72 -6.02 0.02 -11.60
N ARG A 73 -6.18 0.39 -12.88
CA ARG A 73 -7.48 0.34 -13.58
C ARG A 73 -8.03 -1.07 -13.80
N ASN A 74 -7.13 -2.05 -13.90
CA ASN A 74 -7.46 -3.46 -14.14
C ASN A 74 -7.72 -4.26 -12.86
N LEU A 75 -7.67 -3.62 -11.69
CA LEU A 75 -7.93 -4.25 -10.41
C LEU A 75 -9.34 -3.96 -9.88
N SER A 76 -9.83 -4.81 -8.98
CA SER A 76 -11.18 -4.72 -8.42
C SER A 76 -11.37 -3.49 -7.51
N ASP A 77 -12.61 -3.16 -7.21
CA ASP A 77 -12.96 -2.07 -6.27
C ASP A 77 -12.70 -2.43 -4.80
N ARG A 78 -12.33 -3.68 -4.52
CA ARG A 78 -11.86 -4.14 -3.22
C ARG A 78 -10.35 -4.09 -3.05
N THR A 79 -9.63 -3.61 -4.06
CA THR A 79 -8.20 -3.40 -3.96
C THR A 79 -7.86 -2.47 -2.81
N ILE A 80 -6.94 -2.89 -1.96
CA ILE A 80 -6.34 -2.08 -0.92
C ILE A 80 -4.94 -1.64 -1.36
N TYR A 81 -4.62 -0.39 -1.09
CA TYR A 81 -3.40 0.24 -1.59
C TYR A 81 -2.76 1.11 -0.50
N HIS A 82 -1.46 1.17 -0.46
CA HIS A 82 -0.74 2.16 0.34
C HIS A 82 0.52 2.63 -0.37
N SER A 83 0.79 3.93 -0.27
CA SER A 83 2.00 4.54 -0.82
C SER A 83 2.85 5.17 0.27
N GLY A 84 4.17 5.08 0.11
CA GLY A 84 5.12 5.82 0.93
C GLY A 84 5.52 7.15 0.27
N TRP A 85 5.70 8.18 1.08
CA TRP A 85 6.12 9.51 0.62
C TRP A 85 7.40 9.48 -0.22
N THR A 86 8.32 8.58 0.08
CA THR A 86 9.62 8.46 -0.58
C THR A 86 9.63 7.54 -1.80
N GLY A 87 8.48 7.04 -2.25
CA GLY A 87 8.37 6.35 -3.54
C GLY A 87 8.07 4.85 -3.47
N GLN A 88 7.45 4.38 -2.40
CA GLN A 88 7.04 3.00 -2.23
C GLN A 88 5.54 2.83 -2.55
N SER A 89 5.15 1.67 -3.02
CA SER A 89 3.76 1.28 -3.21
C SER A 89 3.58 -0.20 -2.88
N VAL A 90 2.50 -0.51 -2.18
CA VAL A 90 1.98 -1.86 -2.00
C VAL A 90 0.53 -1.88 -2.45
N CYS A 91 0.15 -2.90 -3.22
CA CYS A 91 -1.18 -3.07 -3.78
C CYS A 91 -1.60 -4.51 -3.59
N ILE A 92 -2.81 -4.74 -3.09
CA ILE A 92 -3.35 -6.06 -2.82
C ILE A 92 -4.80 -6.09 -3.30
N ASP A 93 -5.13 -7.00 -4.21
CA ASP A 93 -6.50 -7.24 -4.66
C ASP A 93 -6.99 -8.60 -4.13
N PRO A 94 -7.84 -8.59 -3.10
CA PRO A 94 -8.36 -9.82 -2.52
C PRO A 94 -9.34 -10.58 -3.41
N VAL A 95 -9.94 -9.92 -4.42
CA VAL A 95 -10.88 -10.55 -5.35
C VAL A 95 -10.14 -11.33 -6.43
N GLN A 96 -9.06 -10.74 -6.94
CA GLN A 96 -8.26 -11.34 -8.01
C GLN A 96 -7.08 -12.17 -7.48
N GLY A 97 -6.84 -12.19 -6.16
CA GLY A 97 -5.72 -12.90 -5.57
C GLY A 97 -4.36 -12.33 -5.99
N PHE A 98 -4.30 -11.02 -6.23
CA PHE A 98 -3.13 -10.35 -6.76
C PHE A 98 -2.47 -9.47 -5.69
N ALA A 99 -1.15 -9.48 -5.65
CA ALA A 99 -0.36 -8.57 -4.83
C ALA A 99 0.86 -8.06 -5.60
N ALA A 100 1.16 -6.78 -5.44
CA ALA A 100 2.34 -6.15 -6.03
C ALA A 100 3.00 -5.18 -5.05
N VAL A 101 4.33 -5.15 -5.08
CA VAL A 101 5.15 -4.20 -4.33
C VAL A 101 6.11 -3.52 -5.29
N VAL A 102 6.10 -2.19 -5.29
CA VAL A 102 6.98 -1.38 -6.13
C VAL A 102 7.76 -0.42 -5.24
N LEU A 103 9.06 -0.64 -5.14
CA LEU A 103 9.96 0.22 -4.37
C LEU A 103 10.77 1.08 -5.32
N THR A 104 10.53 2.38 -5.29
CA THR A 104 11.29 3.37 -6.07
C THR A 104 11.82 4.46 -5.16
N SER A 105 12.71 5.28 -5.67
CA SER A 105 13.12 6.51 -5.02
C SER A 105 12.38 7.69 -5.64
N ARG A 106 11.71 8.48 -4.80
CA ARG A 106 11.05 9.69 -5.24
C ARG A 106 12.09 10.80 -5.39
N THR A 107 12.57 11.00 -6.61
CA THR A 107 13.43 12.12 -6.96
C THR A 107 12.73 12.95 -8.03
N GLY A 108 12.58 14.26 -7.81
CA GLY A 108 11.94 15.17 -8.77
C GLY A 108 10.41 15.13 -8.75
N ASP A 109 9.79 14.89 -9.90
CA ASP A 109 8.34 14.96 -10.11
C ASP A 109 7.61 13.78 -9.45
N TRP A 110 6.92 14.06 -8.34
CA TRP A 110 6.23 13.03 -7.55
C TRP A 110 4.99 12.47 -8.28
N GLU A 111 4.31 13.28 -9.09
CA GLU A 111 3.11 12.84 -9.83
C GLU A 111 3.49 11.83 -10.90
N LYS A 112 4.56 12.08 -11.64
CA LYS A 112 5.10 11.14 -12.61
C LYS A 112 5.61 9.86 -11.95
N ALA A 113 6.30 9.98 -10.82
CA ALA A 113 6.80 8.83 -10.08
C ALA A 113 5.62 7.97 -9.55
N TYR A 114 4.55 8.60 -9.08
CA TYR A 114 3.34 7.93 -8.64
C TYR A 114 2.63 7.23 -9.80
N ALA A 115 2.35 7.95 -10.88
CA ALA A 115 1.71 7.40 -12.09
C ALA A 115 2.55 6.25 -12.70
N GLY A 116 3.88 6.36 -12.66
CA GLY A 116 4.78 5.30 -13.10
C GLY A 116 4.63 4.02 -12.29
N ARG A 117 4.49 4.10 -10.97
CA ARG A 117 4.26 2.92 -10.11
C ARG A 117 2.91 2.26 -10.39
N ILE A 118 1.85 3.04 -10.60
CA ILE A 118 0.53 2.51 -10.98
C ILE A 118 0.63 1.74 -12.30
N ARG A 119 1.28 2.32 -13.32
CA ARG A 119 1.50 1.64 -14.60
C ARG A 119 2.28 0.34 -14.46
N ILE A 120 3.34 0.32 -13.64
CA ILE A 120 4.09 -0.92 -13.38
C ILE A 120 3.17 -1.99 -12.81
N ILE A 121 2.30 -1.64 -11.87
CA ILE A 121 1.35 -2.59 -11.27
C ILE A 121 0.34 -3.09 -12.31
N GLU A 122 -0.18 -2.20 -13.16
CA GLU A 122 -1.08 -2.56 -14.27
C GLU A 122 -0.43 -3.54 -15.25
N GLU A 123 0.82 -3.30 -15.63
CA GLU A 123 1.59 -4.18 -16.54
C GLU A 123 1.93 -5.54 -15.91
N LEU A 124 2.18 -5.57 -14.60
CA LEU A 124 2.44 -6.83 -13.88
C LEU A 124 1.19 -7.71 -13.76
N HIS A 125 0.02 -7.13 -13.74
CA HIS A 125 -1.24 -7.87 -13.66
C HIS A 125 -1.68 -8.42 -15.02
N GLY A 126 -1.35 -7.76 -16.12
CA GLY A 126 -1.67 -8.16 -17.50
C GLY A 126 -2.93 -7.50 -18.03
#